data_176ba95ffb19e7e95368ad1db95c61c6
#
_entry.id   176ba95ffb19e7e95368ad1db95c61c6
#
_cell.length_a   1.000
_cell.length_b   1.000
_cell.length_c   1.000
_cell.angle_alpha   90.00
_cell.angle_beta   90.00
_cell.angle_gamma   90.00
#
_symmetry.space_group_name_H-M   'P 1'
#
loop_
_entity.id
_entity.type
_entity.pdbx_description
1 polymer ?
#
loop_
_entity_poly.entity_id
_entity_poly.type
_entity_poly.pdbx_seq_one_letter_code
_entity_poly.pdbx_strand_id
1 'polypeptide(L)'
;MATSRNDVWGTIVDVVSELDDEGIDKNEIVRDARLRNDLGFSSVDSIHLMISLEDAFKQQLAIETLVMRNGEYAEDLSLGALHDHICEKLHVVE
;
A
#
# COMPACT_ATOMS: atom_id res chain seq x y z
N MET A 1 -6.68 4.47 -20.59
CA MET A 1 -7.67 4.87 -19.60
C MET A 1 -6.96 5.61 -18.47
N ALA A 2 -7.46 6.78 -18.11
CA ALA A 2 -6.84 7.54 -17.05
C ALA A 2 -7.14 6.92 -15.68
N THR A 3 -6.10 6.72 -14.89
CA THR A 3 -6.25 6.21 -13.53
C THR A 3 -6.32 7.40 -12.58
N SER A 4 -7.34 7.46 -11.75
CA SER A 4 -7.49 8.53 -10.78
C SER A 4 -6.91 8.10 -9.42
N ARG A 5 -6.73 9.08 -8.53
CA ARG A 5 -6.31 8.75 -7.17
C ARG A 5 -7.30 7.83 -6.47
N ASN A 6 -8.59 8.01 -6.73
CA ASN A 6 -9.61 7.13 -6.17
C ASN A 6 -9.47 5.70 -6.67
N ASP A 7 -9.13 5.53 -7.94
CA ASP A 7 -8.91 4.20 -8.51
C ASP A 7 -7.71 3.52 -7.84
N VAL A 8 -6.64 4.27 -7.63
CA VAL A 8 -5.46 3.76 -6.94
C VAL A 8 -5.81 3.37 -5.52
N TRP A 9 -6.54 4.23 -4.82
CA TRP A 9 -6.95 3.95 -3.44
C TRP A 9 -7.81 2.69 -3.36
N GLY A 10 -8.77 2.55 -4.28
CA GLY A 10 -9.63 1.36 -4.32
C GLY A 10 -8.82 0.08 -4.50
N THR A 11 -7.80 0.11 -5.36
CA THR A 11 -6.93 -1.05 -5.55
C THR A 11 -6.15 -1.36 -4.29
N ILE A 12 -5.64 -0.35 -3.60
CA ILE A 12 -4.92 -0.54 -2.35
C ILE A 12 -5.83 -1.21 -1.32
N VAL A 13 -7.06 -0.71 -1.17
CA VAL A 13 -8.02 -1.27 -0.22
C VAL A 13 -8.31 -2.74 -0.55
N ASP A 14 -8.53 -3.05 -1.82
CA ASP A 14 -8.81 -4.42 -2.24
C ASP A 14 -7.63 -5.35 -1.93
N VAL A 15 -6.41 -4.94 -2.25
CA VAL A 15 -5.23 -5.75 -2.00
C VAL A 15 -5.02 -5.95 -0.50
N VAL A 16 -5.16 -4.90 0.29
CA VAL A 16 -5.00 -5.00 1.74
C VAL A 16 -6.03 -5.96 2.33
N SER A 17 -7.27 -5.86 1.90
CA SER A 17 -8.32 -6.72 2.44
C SER A 17 -8.12 -8.19 2.03
N GLU A 18 -7.54 -8.44 0.85
CA GLU A 18 -7.25 -9.80 0.41
C GLU A 18 -6.10 -10.44 1.20
N LEU A 19 -5.14 -9.63 1.63
CA LEU A 19 -3.99 -10.14 2.36
C LEU A 19 -4.28 -10.38 3.83
N ASP A 20 -5.37 -9.86 4.33
CA ASP A 20 -5.72 -10.03 5.73
C ASP A 20 -6.62 -11.24 5.93
N ASP A 21 -6.06 -12.30 6.52
CA ASP A 21 -6.77 -13.54 6.75
C ASP A 21 -7.89 -13.40 7.79
N GLU A 22 -7.84 -12.36 8.62
CA GLU A 22 -8.84 -12.16 9.65
C GLU A 22 -10.05 -11.37 9.17
N GLY A 23 -9.99 -10.86 7.95
CA GLY A 23 -11.11 -10.16 7.35
C GLY A 23 -11.33 -8.77 7.90
N ILE A 24 -10.33 -7.90 7.78
CA ILE A 24 -10.48 -6.51 8.21
C ILE A 24 -11.67 -5.88 7.48
N ASP A 25 -12.49 -5.17 8.22
CA ASP A 25 -13.58 -4.39 7.65
C ASP A 25 -12.98 -3.28 6.78
N LYS A 26 -13.44 -3.19 5.53
CA LYS A 26 -12.94 -2.16 4.61
C LYS A 26 -13.12 -0.75 5.16
N ASN A 27 -14.09 -0.55 6.06
CA ASN A 27 -14.27 0.74 6.71
C ASN A 27 -13.13 1.12 7.64
N GLU A 28 -12.33 0.14 8.07
CA GLU A 28 -11.16 0.39 8.91
C GLU A 28 -9.90 0.64 8.07
N ILE A 29 -9.96 0.39 6.77
CA ILE A 29 -8.85 0.63 5.86
C ILE A 29 -8.91 2.07 5.38
N VAL A 30 -8.28 2.94 6.15
CA VAL A 30 -8.29 4.39 5.90
C VAL A 30 -6.87 4.89 5.69
N ARG A 31 -6.73 6.10 5.17
CA ARG A 31 -5.41 6.65 4.86
C ARG A 31 -4.50 6.76 6.09
N ASP A 32 -5.07 7.00 7.25
CA ASP A 32 -4.30 7.11 8.49
C ASP A 32 -3.91 5.75 9.08
N ALA A 33 -4.47 4.66 8.57
CA ALA A 33 -4.16 3.33 9.08
C ALA A 33 -2.71 2.97 8.79
N ARG A 34 -2.02 2.46 9.79
CA ARG A 34 -0.62 2.07 9.69
C ARG A 34 -0.51 0.56 9.55
N LEU A 35 0.44 0.14 8.72
CA LEU A 35 0.58 -1.28 8.42
C LEU A 35 0.84 -2.12 9.67
N ARG A 36 1.67 -1.64 10.56
CA ARG A 36 2.03 -2.36 11.76
C ARG A 36 1.06 -2.15 12.92
N ASN A 37 0.87 -0.89 13.29
CA ASN A 37 0.07 -0.55 14.46
C ASN A 37 -1.41 -0.84 14.29
N ASP A 38 -1.95 -0.54 13.13
CA ASP A 38 -3.39 -0.63 12.91
C ASP A 38 -3.80 -1.91 12.21
N LEU A 39 -2.99 -2.35 11.25
CA LEU A 39 -3.33 -3.52 10.45
C LEU A 39 -2.61 -4.80 10.92
N GLY A 40 -1.60 -4.66 11.76
CA GLY A 40 -0.88 -5.81 12.29
C GLY A 40 0.00 -6.53 11.29
N PHE A 41 0.41 -5.86 10.22
CA PHE A 41 1.25 -6.48 9.20
C PHE A 41 2.69 -6.62 9.71
N SER A 42 3.26 -7.80 9.50
CA SER A 42 4.68 -8.04 9.75
C SER A 42 5.50 -7.56 8.57
N SER A 43 6.83 -7.67 8.67
CA SER A 43 7.72 -7.34 7.55
C SER A 43 7.41 -8.21 6.32
N VAL A 44 7.12 -9.49 6.53
CA VAL A 44 6.77 -10.40 5.45
C VAL A 44 5.46 -9.97 4.80
N ASP A 45 4.48 -9.60 5.60
CA ASP A 45 3.19 -9.13 5.10
C ASP A 45 3.37 -7.86 4.26
N SER A 46 4.24 -6.96 4.71
CA SER A 46 4.52 -5.73 3.96
C SER A 46 5.17 -6.03 2.61
N ILE A 47 6.05 -7.02 2.56
CA ILE A 47 6.67 -7.45 1.30
C ILE A 47 5.61 -8.04 0.36
N HIS A 48 4.72 -8.87 0.90
CA HIS A 48 3.62 -9.42 0.11
C HIS A 48 2.71 -8.33 -0.43
N LEU A 49 2.43 -7.34 0.38
CA LEU A 49 1.62 -6.19 -0.05
C LEU A 49 2.29 -5.45 -1.21
N MET A 50 3.59 -5.21 -1.08
CA MET A 50 4.36 -4.55 -2.13
C MET A 50 4.29 -5.32 -3.45
N ILE A 51 4.54 -6.62 -3.41
CA ILE A 51 4.51 -7.46 -4.60
C ILE A 51 3.10 -7.49 -5.20
N SER A 52 2.08 -7.62 -4.36
CA SER A 52 0.69 -7.66 -4.82
C SER A 52 0.27 -6.36 -5.48
N LEU A 53 0.72 -5.24 -4.95
CA LEU A 53 0.40 -3.93 -5.53
C LEU A 53 1.09 -3.75 -6.88
N GLU A 54 2.36 -4.15 -6.99
CA GLU A 54 3.06 -4.07 -8.26
C GLU A 54 2.41 -4.96 -9.31
N ASP A 55 1.96 -6.13 -8.90
CA ASP A 55 1.24 -7.02 -9.80
C ASP A 55 -0.10 -6.43 -10.22
N ALA A 56 -0.83 -5.82 -9.29
CA ALA A 56 -2.12 -5.22 -9.58
C ALA A 56 -2.02 -4.06 -10.56
N PHE A 57 -0.97 -3.24 -10.44
CA PHE A 57 -0.75 -2.11 -11.34
C PHE A 57 0.10 -2.47 -12.55
N LYS A 58 0.65 -3.66 -12.59
CA LYS A 58 1.45 -4.20 -13.68
C LYS A 58 2.66 -3.35 -14.02
N GLN A 59 3.28 -2.79 -13.00
CA GLN A 59 4.54 -2.06 -13.15
C GLN A 59 5.28 -1.98 -11.83
N GLN A 60 6.57 -1.71 -11.92
CA GLN A 60 7.39 -1.54 -10.72
C GLN A 60 7.12 -0.17 -10.13
N LEU A 61 6.81 -0.14 -8.84
CA LEU A 61 6.43 1.08 -8.15
C LEU A 61 7.49 1.57 -7.18
N ALA A 62 8.62 0.86 -7.10
CA ALA A 62 9.72 1.20 -6.18
C ALA A 62 9.24 1.37 -4.73
N ILE A 63 8.26 0.57 -4.33
CA ILE A 63 7.68 0.65 -2.98
C ILE A 63 8.74 0.33 -1.93
N GLU A 64 9.73 -0.48 -2.28
CA GLU A 64 10.82 -0.81 -1.37
C GLU A 64 11.57 0.43 -0.89
N THR A 65 11.54 1.53 -1.64
CA THR A 65 12.17 2.77 -1.20
C THR A 65 11.42 3.42 -0.05
N LEU A 66 10.13 3.11 0.10
CA LEU A 66 9.34 3.55 1.25
C LEU A 66 9.49 2.59 2.43
N VAL A 67 9.55 1.30 2.12
CA VAL A 67 9.53 0.26 3.15
C VAL A 67 10.90 0.11 3.80
N MET A 68 11.96 0.31 3.03
CA MET A 68 13.32 0.16 3.54
C MET A 68 14.12 1.43 3.33
N ARG A 69 14.80 1.88 4.38
CA ARG A 69 15.71 3.01 4.31
C ARG A 69 17.04 2.59 4.93
N ASN A 70 18.13 2.82 4.20
CA ASN A 70 19.48 2.52 4.69
C ASN A 70 19.62 1.05 5.12
N GLY A 71 18.91 0.14 4.42
CA GLY A 71 18.97 -1.28 4.74
C GLY A 71 18.06 -1.71 5.88
N GLU A 72 17.30 -0.78 6.43
CA GLU A 72 16.36 -1.07 7.53
C GLU A 72 14.93 -0.74 7.09
N TYR A 73 13.98 -1.46 7.67
CA TYR A 73 12.58 -1.16 7.41
C TYR A 73 12.23 0.20 7.99
N ALA A 74 11.53 1.01 7.21
CA ALA A 74 11.03 2.28 7.69
C ALA A 74 10.07 2.06 8.85
N GLU A 75 9.92 3.08 9.68
CA GLU A 75 8.92 3.04 10.73
C GLU A 75 7.54 2.89 10.09
N ASP A 76 6.59 2.52 10.92
CA ASP A 76 5.24 2.17 10.56
C ASP A 76 4.65 3.04 9.44
N LEU A 77 4.50 2.48 8.25
CA LEU A 77 4.04 3.18 7.07
C LEU A 77 2.53 3.27 7.04
N SER A 78 1.99 4.47 6.81
CA SER A 78 0.56 4.64 6.65
C SER A 78 0.12 4.31 5.22
N LEU A 79 -1.14 3.92 5.07
CA LEU A 79 -1.69 3.65 3.75
C LEU A 79 -1.76 4.92 2.90
N GLY A 80 -1.92 6.08 3.55
CA GLY A 80 -1.90 7.36 2.84
C GLY A 80 -0.56 7.64 2.20
N ALA A 81 0.53 7.36 2.92
CA ALA A 81 1.88 7.53 2.36
C ALA A 81 2.09 6.59 1.17
N LEU A 82 1.62 5.35 1.29
CA LEU A 82 1.70 4.38 0.21
C LEU A 82 0.89 4.85 -1.01
N HIS A 83 -0.32 5.34 -0.76
CA HIS A 83 -1.19 5.87 -1.80
C HIS A 83 -0.53 7.02 -2.56
N ASP A 84 0.03 7.98 -1.83
CA ASP A 84 0.69 9.13 -2.45
C ASP A 84 1.90 8.69 -3.27
N HIS A 85 2.69 7.75 -2.75
CA HIS A 85 3.85 7.24 -3.46
C HIS A 85 3.45 6.55 -4.77
N ILE A 86 2.43 5.71 -4.73
CA ILE A 86 1.96 5.02 -5.94
C ILE A 86 1.43 6.01 -6.95
N CYS A 87 0.65 6.99 -6.51
CA CYS A 87 0.14 8.01 -7.41
C CYS A 87 1.28 8.77 -8.09
N GLU A 88 2.34 9.08 -7.34
CA GLU A 88 3.51 9.74 -7.91
C GLU A 88 4.17 8.87 -8.98
N LYS A 89 4.37 7.59 -8.70
CA LYS A 89 5.01 6.68 -9.65
C LYS A 89 4.16 6.43 -10.89
N LEU A 90 2.85 6.47 -10.75
CA LEU A 90 1.92 6.31 -11.88
C LEU A 90 1.61 7.63 -12.58
N HIS A 91 2.16 8.73 -12.10
CA HIS A 91 1.91 10.08 -12.64
C HIS A 91 0.42 10.46 -12.55
N VAL A 92 -0.22 10.04 -11.49
CA VAL A 92 -1.61 10.41 -11.22
C VAL A 92 -1.61 11.73 -10.46
N VAL A 93 -2.27 12.74 -11.03
CA VAL A 93 -2.16 14.12 -10.53
C VAL A 93 -3.45 14.69 -9.94
N GLU A 94 -4.49 13.93 -9.86
CA GLU A 94 -5.70 14.48 -9.26
C GLU A 94 -6.12 13.81 -7.98
#